data_9f0a4f802bf24b94cd92431dc98771e7
#
_entry.id   9f0a4f802bf24b94cd92431dc98771e7
#
_cell.length_a   1.000
_cell.length_b   1.000
_cell.length_c   1.000
_cell.angle_alpha   90.00
_cell.angle_beta   90.00
_cell.angle_gamma   90.00
#
_symmetry.space_group_name_H-M   'P 1'
#
loop_
_entity.id
_entity.type
_entity.pdbx_description
1 polymer ?
#
loop_
_entity_poly.entity_id
_entity_poly.type
_entity_poly.pdbx_seq_one_letter_code
_entity_poly.pdbx_strand_id
1 'polypeptide(L)'
;MNYKAESLNRLDFPLKFGDRPCRIYGTDCAEYLLLQMTDEHELQHMDNEISAIAQGSAHSFLFAAVPVKNWNDELSPWKSPAVWGKESFGGNAAGTLRFLTEQAIPTLKQQFALPENVRIILGGYSLAGLFALWASTQTALFSGVAAASPSVWFPGWMEFEQQHPIQAQCIYLSLGDKEERTKNIVMAAVGDNIRTLHSRLAERGTDCTLEWNNGGHFKDADLRTARAFRWAMEDMR
;
A
#
# COMPACT_ATOMS: atom_id res chain seq x y z
N MET A 1 -24.25 -18.90 -16.44
CA MET A 1 -24.00 -19.77 -15.28
C MET A 1 -23.67 -18.87 -14.11
N ASN A 2 -24.56 -18.82 -13.12
CA ASN A 2 -24.33 -17.99 -11.93
C ASN A 2 -23.27 -18.64 -11.06
N TYR A 3 -22.05 -18.13 -11.08
CA TYR A 3 -21.12 -18.36 -10.00
C TYR A 3 -21.66 -17.60 -8.78
N LYS A 4 -22.33 -18.35 -7.88
CA LYS A 4 -22.51 -17.89 -6.51
C LYS A 4 -21.14 -17.52 -5.98
N ALA A 5 -21.01 -16.33 -5.40
CA ALA A 5 -19.92 -15.98 -4.53
C ALA A 5 -19.91 -17.03 -3.39
N GLU A 6 -19.17 -18.10 -3.58
CA GLU A 6 -18.80 -18.97 -2.49
C GLU A 6 -18.01 -18.08 -1.54
N SER A 7 -18.50 -18.00 -0.30
CA SER A 7 -17.85 -17.33 0.79
C SER A 7 -16.35 -17.60 0.69
N LEU A 8 -15.53 -16.55 0.46
CA LEU A 8 -14.11 -16.63 0.66
C LEU A 8 -13.90 -17.36 1.97
N ASN A 9 -13.30 -18.55 1.90
CA ASN A 9 -12.89 -19.26 3.08
C ASN A 9 -11.93 -18.31 3.79
N ARG A 10 -12.45 -17.66 4.80
CA ARG A 10 -11.81 -16.63 5.57
C ARG A 10 -10.70 -17.32 6.36
N LEU A 11 -9.50 -17.38 5.76
CA LEU A 11 -8.32 -17.64 6.52
C LEU A 11 -8.06 -16.39 7.37
N ASP A 12 -8.83 -16.22 8.44
CA ASP A 12 -8.42 -15.34 9.54
C ASP A 12 -7.38 -16.11 10.35
N PHE A 13 -6.17 -16.16 9.82
CA PHE A 13 -5.08 -16.90 10.40
C PHE A 13 -4.10 -15.94 11.07
N PRO A 14 -3.97 -15.96 12.40
CA PRO A 14 -2.94 -15.18 13.08
C PRO A 14 -1.57 -15.79 12.77
N LEU A 15 -0.81 -15.14 11.92
CA LEU A 15 0.58 -15.48 11.68
C LEU A 15 1.47 -14.55 12.51
N LYS A 16 2.51 -15.09 13.13
CA LYS A 16 3.50 -14.29 13.86
C LYS A 16 4.84 -14.37 13.16
N PHE A 17 5.38 -13.20 12.78
CA PHE A 17 6.76 -13.05 12.40
C PHE A 17 7.56 -12.54 13.61
N GLY A 18 8.12 -13.47 14.39
CA GLY A 18 8.71 -13.12 15.68
C GLY A 18 7.64 -12.60 16.64
N ASP A 19 7.73 -11.34 17.04
CA ASP A 19 6.77 -10.66 17.90
C ASP A 19 5.72 -9.82 17.14
N ARG A 20 5.74 -9.80 15.80
CA ARG A 20 4.75 -9.10 14.96
C ARG A 20 3.57 -10.01 14.64
N PRO A 21 2.39 -9.78 15.23
CA PRO A 21 1.18 -10.50 14.84
C PRO A 21 0.67 -9.95 13.50
N CYS A 22 0.61 -10.78 12.47
CA CYS A 22 0.02 -10.42 11.19
C CYS A 22 -1.35 -11.08 11.06
N ARG A 23 -2.26 -10.44 10.32
CA ARG A 23 -3.53 -11.04 9.91
C ARG A 23 -3.47 -11.40 8.44
N ILE A 24 -3.84 -12.64 8.14
CA ILE A 24 -3.83 -13.19 6.79
C ILE A 24 -5.26 -13.49 6.36
N TYR A 25 -5.61 -13.07 5.14
CA TYR A 25 -6.94 -13.28 4.56
C TYR A 25 -6.80 -13.82 3.14
N GLY A 26 -7.77 -14.57 2.67
CA GLY A 26 -7.83 -15.02 1.27
C GLY A 26 -7.65 -16.52 1.09
N THR A 27 -6.89 -16.96 0.10
CA THR A 27 -6.77 -18.38 -0.29
C THR A 27 -5.32 -18.80 -0.49
N ASP A 28 -5.05 -20.10 -0.29
CA ASP A 28 -3.81 -20.72 -0.72
C ASP A 28 -3.68 -20.73 -2.24
N CYS A 29 -2.47 -20.90 -2.75
CA CYS A 29 -2.16 -20.96 -4.18
C CYS A 29 -2.68 -19.75 -4.97
N ALA A 30 -2.81 -18.60 -4.32
CA ALA A 30 -3.37 -17.38 -4.90
C ALA A 30 -2.50 -16.81 -6.04
N GLU A 31 -3.14 -16.13 -6.99
CA GLU A 31 -2.49 -15.44 -8.11
C GLU A 31 -1.75 -14.18 -7.66
N TYR A 32 -2.25 -13.54 -6.58
CA TYR A 32 -1.73 -12.30 -6.03
C TYR A 32 -1.42 -12.42 -4.54
N LEU A 33 -0.28 -11.86 -4.13
CA LEU A 33 0.04 -11.57 -2.75
C LEU A 33 -0.10 -10.06 -2.51
N LEU A 34 -1.10 -9.68 -1.72
CA LEU A 34 -1.34 -8.29 -1.34
C LEU A 34 -0.72 -8.03 0.03
N LEU A 35 0.13 -7.03 0.13
CA LEU A 35 0.81 -6.65 1.37
C LEU A 35 0.41 -5.24 1.78
N GLN A 36 -0.02 -5.06 3.01
CA GLN A 36 -0.35 -3.76 3.58
C GLN A 36 0.30 -3.58 4.93
N MET A 37 1.05 -2.47 5.06
CA MET A 37 1.49 -2.03 6.38
C MET A 37 0.33 -1.38 7.10
N THR A 38 0.09 -1.75 8.36
CA THR A 38 -1.07 -1.32 9.14
C THR A 38 -0.69 -0.85 10.53
N ASP A 39 -1.56 -0.07 11.15
CA ASP A 39 -1.57 0.17 12.59
C ASP A 39 -2.72 -0.60 13.27
N GLU A 40 -2.84 -0.45 14.60
CA GLU A 40 -3.91 -1.10 15.36
C GLU A 40 -5.31 -0.59 14.98
N HIS A 41 -5.43 0.66 14.58
CA HIS A 41 -6.71 1.25 14.17
C HIS A 41 -7.16 0.71 12.81
N GLU A 42 -6.26 0.64 11.85
CA GLU A 42 -6.56 0.07 10.52
C GLU A 42 -6.94 -1.40 10.60
N LEU A 43 -6.28 -2.18 11.49
CA LEU A 43 -6.63 -3.59 11.72
C LEU A 43 -8.10 -3.80 12.18
N GLN A 44 -8.71 -2.82 12.85
CA GLN A 44 -10.11 -2.90 13.26
C GLN A 44 -11.09 -2.80 12.09
N HIS A 45 -10.69 -2.13 11.00
CA HIS A 45 -11.51 -1.94 9.79
C HIS A 45 -11.14 -2.90 8.64
N MET A 46 -10.20 -3.79 8.86
CA MET A 46 -9.66 -4.70 7.85
C MET A 46 -10.75 -5.59 7.22
N ASP A 47 -11.74 -6.01 7.98
CA ASP A 47 -12.83 -6.85 7.48
C ASP A 47 -13.65 -6.17 6.38
N ASN A 48 -13.88 -4.84 6.49
CA ASN A 48 -14.57 -4.07 5.45
C ASN A 48 -13.71 -3.96 4.19
N GLU A 49 -12.43 -3.67 4.38
CA GLU A 49 -11.47 -3.56 3.29
C GLU A 49 -11.36 -4.86 2.50
N ILE A 50 -11.12 -5.98 3.20
CA ILE A 50 -11.03 -7.31 2.58
C ILE A 50 -12.31 -7.70 1.86
N SER A 51 -13.47 -7.44 2.47
CA SER A 51 -14.76 -7.69 1.84
C SER A 51 -14.94 -6.88 0.56
N ALA A 52 -14.53 -5.61 0.56
CA ALA A 52 -14.59 -4.74 -0.60
C ALA A 52 -13.63 -5.19 -1.72
N ILE A 53 -12.42 -5.67 -1.38
CA ILE A 53 -11.49 -6.26 -2.35
C ILE A 53 -12.13 -7.50 -2.99
N ALA A 54 -12.63 -8.42 -2.18
CA ALA A 54 -13.16 -9.69 -2.62
C ALA A 54 -14.44 -9.58 -3.48
N GLN A 55 -15.33 -8.64 -3.13
CA GLN A 55 -16.58 -8.45 -3.89
C GLN A 55 -16.36 -7.89 -5.29
N GLY A 56 -15.24 -7.23 -5.52
CA GLY A 56 -14.96 -6.55 -6.77
C GLY A 56 -13.83 -7.14 -7.61
N SER A 57 -13.18 -8.22 -7.19
CA SER A 57 -12.11 -8.86 -7.94
C SER A 57 -12.53 -10.24 -8.46
N ALA A 58 -12.13 -10.55 -9.70
CA ALA A 58 -12.24 -11.90 -10.27
C ALA A 58 -11.00 -12.76 -9.98
N HIS A 59 -9.95 -12.18 -9.39
CA HIS A 59 -8.68 -12.83 -9.12
C HIS A 59 -8.61 -13.40 -7.70
N SER A 60 -7.90 -14.51 -7.56
CA SER A 60 -7.57 -15.07 -6.25
C SER A 60 -6.42 -14.29 -5.62
N PHE A 61 -6.51 -14.02 -4.32
CA PHE A 61 -5.47 -13.31 -3.59
C PHE A 61 -5.24 -13.88 -2.19
N LEU A 62 -4.02 -13.71 -1.71
CA LEU A 62 -3.66 -13.79 -0.31
C LEU A 62 -3.31 -12.38 0.17
N PHE A 63 -3.99 -11.88 1.19
CA PHE A 63 -3.74 -10.57 1.76
C PHE A 63 -3.05 -10.72 3.13
N ALA A 64 -1.98 -9.97 3.34
CA ALA A 64 -1.28 -9.92 4.61
C ALA A 64 -1.27 -8.49 5.16
N ALA A 65 -2.02 -8.28 6.24
CA ALA A 65 -1.94 -7.07 7.06
C ALA A 65 -0.76 -7.20 8.02
N VAL A 66 0.24 -6.34 7.86
CA VAL A 66 1.52 -6.38 8.59
C VAL A 66 1.61 -5.17 9.51
N PRO A 67 1.35 -5.32 10.83
CA PRO A 67 1.39 -4.20 11.73
C PRO A 67 2.81 -3.67 11.95
N VAL A 68 2.93 -2.35 12.01
CA VAL A 68 4.13 -1.64 12.45
C VAL A 68 3.96 -1.17 13.89
N LYS A 69 5.06 -1.10 14.64
CA LYS A 69 5.07 -0.65 16.03
C LYS A 69 5.14 0.86 16.16
N ASN A 70 5.87 1.47 15.24
CA ASN A 70 6.04 2.92 15.19
C ASN A 70 5.83 3.40 13.75
N TRP A 71 4.64 3.97 13.52
CA TRP A 71 4.19 4.42 12.21
C TRP A 71 5.16 5.39 11.54
N ASN A 72 5.58 6.43 12.28
CA ASN A 72 6.45 7.46 11.75
C ASN A 72 7.91 7.01 11.56
N ASP A 73 8.37 6.03 12.33
CA ASP A 73 9.72 5.49 12.20
C ASP A 73 9.80 4.46 11.08
N GLU A 74 8.95 3.43 11.16
CA GLU A 74 9.07 2.23 10.33
C GLU A 74 8.64 2.45 8.87
N LEU A 75 7.84 3.49 8.58
CA LEU A 75 7.31 3.76 7.24
C LEU A 75 7.93 4.97 6.55
N SER A 76 8.72 5.79 7.25
CA SER A 76 9.36 6.94 6.62
C SER A 76 10.69 6.56 5.96
N PRO A 77 10.95 7.06 4.73
CA PRO A 77 12.17 6.74 3.97
C PRO A 77 13.47 7.20 4.65
N TRP A 78 13.43 8.35 5.31
CA TRP A 78 14.55 8.97 6.02
C TRP A 78 14.06 9.81 7.19
N LYS A 79 15.00 10.22 8.04
CA LYS A 79 14.70 11.09 9.18
C LYS A 79 14.21 12.45 8.70
N SER A 80 13.13 12.92 9.31
CA SER A 80 12.58 14.25 9.06
C SER A 80 11.95 14.81 10.34
N PRO A 81 12.00 16.12 10.55
CA PRO A 81 11.25 16.76 11.63
C PRO A 81 9.76 16.48 11.51
N ALA A 82 9.04 16.64 12.62
CA ALA A 82 7.58 16.56 12.62
C ALA A 82 6.99 17.60 11.65
N VAL A 83 6.15 17.15 10.75
CA VAL A 83 5.36 18.00 9.86
C VAL A 83 4.01 18.31 10.49
N TRP A 84 3.50 17.39 11.28
CA TRP A 84 2.27 17.50 12.04
C TRP A 84 2.46 16.91 13.45
N GLY A 85 1.83 17.53 14.46
CA GLY A 85 1.97 17.07 15.85
C GLY A 85 3.38 17.34 16.41
N LYS A 86 3.89 16.42 17.24
CA LYS A 86 5.19 16.52 17.91
C LYS A 86 6.17 15.41 17.54
N GLU A 87 5.69 14.37 16.88
CA GLU A 87 6.50 13.18 16.56
C GLU A 87 7.25 13.38 15.24
N SER A 88 8.55 13.24 15.29
CA SER A 88 9.42 13.25 14.11
C SER A 88 9.36 11.90 13.38
N PHE A 89 9.86 11.89 12.16
CA PHE A 89 10.00 10.68 11.35
C PHE A 89 11.39 10.06 11.59
N GLY A 90 11.40 8.75 11.87
CA GLY A 90 12.63 8.04 12.26
C GLY A 90 13.49 7.58 11.09
N GLY A 91 12.89 7.32 9.91
CA GLY A 91 13.62 6.95 8.70
C GLY A 91 14.04 5.49 8.61
N ASN A 92 13.25 4.57 9.18
CA ASN A 92 13.55 3.13 9.22
C ASN A 92 12.80 2.30 8.17
N ALA A 93 12.28 2.92 7.13
CA ALA A 93 11.60 2.20 6.04
C ALA A 93 12.47 1.09 5.42
N ALA A 94 13.79 1.28 5.36
CA ALA A 94 14.72 0.26 4.90
C ALA A 94 14.72 -1.01 5.78
N GLY A 95 14.57 -0.85 7.09
CA GLY A 95 14.41 -1.99 8.02
C GLY A 95 13.10 -2.74 7.78
N THR A 96 12.01 -2.00 7.54
CA THR A 96 10.70 -2.57 7.22
C THR A 96 10.72 -3.30 5.86
N LEU A 97 11.32 -2.70 4.84
CA LEU A 97 11.47 -3.34 3.54
C LEU A 97 12.29 -4.65 3.64
N ARG A 98 13.40 -4.62 4.36
CA ARG A 98 14.22 -5.82 4.61
C ARG A 98 13.42 -6.92 5.29
N PHE A 99 12.64 -6.58 6.33
CA PHE A 99 11.74 -7.53 6.98
C PHE A 99 10.74 -8.15 6.00
N LEU A 100 10.10 -7.34 5.13
CA LEU A 100 9.19 -7.86 4.11
C LEU A 100 9.90 -8.82 3.14
N THR A 101 11.05 -8.43 2.61
CA THR A 101 11.73 -9.18 1.54
C THR A 101 12.45 -10.43 2.05
N GLU A 102 13.03 -10.40 3.25
CA GLU A 102 13.85 -11.49 3.78
C GLU A 102 13.08 -12.45 4.69
N GLN A 103 11.94 -12.02 5.26
CA GLN A 103 11.18 -12.83 6.21
C GLN A 103 9.71 -13.02 5.81
N ALA A 104 8.95 -11.94 5.68
CA ALA A 104 7.50 -12.05 5.52
C ALA A 104 7.12 -12.73 4.20
N ILE A 105 7.60 -12.22 3.07
CA ILE A 105 7.26 -12.74 1.74
C ILE A 105 7.70 -14.21 1.57
N PRO A 106 8.95 -14.61 1.90
CA PRO A 106 9.35 -16.02 1.80
C PRO A 106 8.51 -16.94 2.67
N THR A 107 8.19 -16.55 3.90
CA THR A 107 7.35 -17.35 4.80
C THR A 107 5.93 -17.48 4.27
N LEU A 108 5.32 -16.39 3.77
CA LEU A 108 3.97 -16.43 3.17
C LEU A 108 3.94 -17.33 1.93
N LYS A 109 4.93 -17.21 1.04
CA LYS A 109 5.05 -18.08 -0.14
C LYS A 109 5.10 -19.55 0.24
N GLN A 110 5.91 -19.90 1.22
CA GLN A 110 6.05 -21.29 1.68
C GLN A 110 4.79 -21.79 2.39
N GLN A 111 4.25 -21.02 3.32
CA GLN A 111 3.15 -21.47 4.18
C GLN A 111 1.83 -21.60 3.43
N PHE A 112 1.57 -20.75 2.45
CA PHE A 112 0.34 -20.75 1.65
C PHE A 112 0.54 -21.30 0.23
N ALA A 113 1.63 -22.01 -0.01
CA ALA A 113 1.95 -22.63 -1.28
C ALA A 113 1.77 -21.71 -2.49
N LEU A 114 2.15 -20.41 -2.34
CA LEU A 114 2.02 -19.45 -3.42
C LEU A 114 2.98 -19.81 -4.56
N PRO A 115 2.58 -19.63 -5.84
CA PRO A 115 3.44 -19.92 -6.98
C PRO A 115 4.72 -19.05 -6.95
N GLU A 116 5.81 -19.56 -7.53
CA GLU A 116 7.07 -18.82 -7.61
C GLU A 116 6.91 -17.45 -8.28
N ASN A 117 6.06 -17.39 -9.30
CA ASN A 117 5.74 -16.19 -10.06
C ASN A 117 4.53 -15.42 -9.54
N VAL A 118 4.12 -15.64 -8.28
CA VAL A 118 3.04 -14.87 -7.66
C VAL A 118 3.29 -13.37 -7.81
N ARG A 119 2.29 -12.63 -8.27
CA ARG A 119 2.38 -11.18 -8.40
C ARG A 119 2.21 -10.54 -7.03
N ILE A 120 3.15 -9.69 -6.64
CA ILE A 120 3.16 -9.06 -5.32
C ILE A 120 2.78 -7.60 -5.46
N ILE A 121 1.70 -7.19 -4.80
CA ILE A 121 1.25 -5.80 -4.73
C ILE A 121 1.49 -5.28 -3.32
N LEU A 122 2.28 -4.22 -3.20
CA LEU A 122 2.46 -3.51 -1.94
C LEU A 122 1.56 -2.28 -1.93
N GLY A 123 0.80 -2.10 -0.86
CA GLY A 123 -0.11 -0.98 -0.76
C GLY A 123 -0.29 -0.45 0.65
N GLY A 124 -1.15 0.53 0.76
CA GLY A 124 -1.56 1.12 2.03
C GLY A 124 -2.05 2.55 1.90
N TYR A 125 -2.47 3.08 3.05
CA TYR A 125 -3.00 4.43 3.19
C TYR A 125 -1.96 5.40 3.76
N SER A 126 -2.01 6.66 3.36
CA SER A 126 -1.19 7.72 3.97
C SER A 126 0.32 7.44 3.91
N LEU A 127 1.00 7.35 5.05
CA LEU A 127 2.43 7.05 5.12
C LEU A 127 2.75 5.62 4.65
N ALA A 128 1.84 4.66 4.83
CA ALA A 128 2.00 3.31 4.25
C ALA A 128 1.92 3.34 2.70
N GLY A 129 1.10 4.22 2.12
CA GLY A 129 1.09 4.46 0.68
C GLY A 129 2.41 5.08 0.18
N LEU A 130 2.98 6.02 0.93
CA LEU A 130 4.33 6.55 0.64
C LEU A 130 5.40 5.46 0.75
N PHE A 131 5.33 4.63 1.80
CA PHE A 131 6.24 3.50 1.97
C PHE A 131 6.19 2.55 0.77
N ALA A 132 5.00 2.23 0.27
CA ALA A 132 4.84 1.35 -0.90
C ALA A 132 5.48 1.95 -2.16
N LEU A 133 5.29 3.24 -2.42
CA LEU A 133 5.95 3.96 -3.51
C LEU A 133 7.48 3.94 -3.34
N TRP A 134 7.98 4.28 -2.15
CA TRP A 134 9.41 4.29 -1.86
C TRP A 134 10.03 2.90 -1.97
N ALA A 135 9.43 1.88 -1.38
CA ALA A 135 9.92 0.50 -1.43
C ALA A 135 10.08 0.02 -2.88
N SER A 136 9.16 0.42 -3.77
CA SER A 136 9.21 0.07 -5.19
C SER A 136 10.27 0.86 -5.98
N THR A 137 10.94 1.86 -5.38
CA THR A 137 12.18 2.42 -5.95
C THR A 137 13.40 1.61 -5.58
N GLN A 138 13.35 0.81 -4.50
CA GLN A 138 14.47 0.05 -3.96
C GLN A 138 14.59 -1.36 -4.55
N THR A 139 13.49 -1.91 -5.06
CA THR A 139 13.44 -3.27 -5.60
C THR A 139 12.33 -3.42 -6.64
N ALA A 140 12.57 -4.27 -7.64
CA ALA A 140 11.57 -4.68 -8.64
C ALA A 140 10.68 -5.85 -8.17
N LEU A 141 10.74 -6.23 -6.89
CA LEU A 141 9.98 -7.35 -6.35
C LEU A 141 8.46 -7.11 -6.40
N PHE A 142 8.04 -5.86 -6.27
CA PHE A 142 6.63 -5.49 -6.27
C PHE A 142 6.16 -5.24 -7.70
N SER A 143 5.25 -6.10 -8.18
CA SER A 143 4.65 -5.98 -9.51
C SER A 143 3.73 -4.77 -9.60
N GLY A 144 3.05 -4.41 -8.51
CA GLY A 144 2.14 -3.28 -8.43
C GLY A 144 2.22 -2.51 -7.12
N VAL A 145 1.79 -1.25 -7.17
CA VAL A 145 1.65 -0.38 -6.00
C VAL A 145 0.22 0.12 -5.87
N ALA A 146 -0.37 -0.10 -4.69
CA ALA A 146 -1.70 0.37 -4.33
C ALA A 146 -1.60 1.51 -3.29
N ALA A 147 -1.33 2.74 -3.75
CA ALA A 147 -1.09 3.89 -2.88
C ALA A 147 -2.34 4.77 -2.75
N ALA A 148 -3.12 4.55 -1.68
CA ALA A 148 -4.30 5.34 -1.39
C ALA A 148 -3.95 6.54 -0.50
N SER A 149 -4.28 7.75 -0.95
CA SER A 149 -3.98 9.02 -0.27
C SER A 149 -2.54 9.10 0.28
N PRO A 150 -1.50 8.74 -0.52
CA PRO A 150 -0.14 8.63 -0.04
C PRO A 150 0.41 9.96 0.44
N SER A 151 1.25 9.93 1.47
CA SER A 151 1.89 11.12 2.05
C SER A 151 3.00 11.69 1.15
N VAL A 152 2.69 11.96 -0.13
CA VAL A 152 3.66 12.49 -1.11
C VAL A 152 4.11 13.93 -0.82
N TRP A 153 3.58 14.53 0.23
CA TRP A 153 4.05 15.78 0.84
C TRP A 153 5.31 15.58 1.70
N PHE A 154 5.75 14.35 1.95
CA PHE A 154 6.89 14.05 2.81
C PHE A 154 8.15 14.79 2.31
N PRO A 155 8.88 15.47 3.22
CA PRO A 155 10.00 16.33 2.84
C PRO A 155 11.08 15.60 2.02
N GLY A 156 11.41 16.11 0.84
CA GLY A 156 12.43 15.55 -0.07
C GLY A 156 11.94 14.38 -0.94
N TRP A 157 10.68 13.93 -0.80
CA TRP A 157 10.17 12.81 -1.58
C TRP A 157 10.16 13.06 -3.08
N MET A 158 9.66 14.23 -3.52
CA MET A 158 9.51 14.54 -4.94
C MET A 158 10.84 14.68 -5.69
N GLU A 159 11.88 15.16 -4.99
CA GLU A 159 13.25 15.23 -5.48
C GLU A 159 13.88 13.84 -5.55
N PHE A 160 13.64 13.01 -4.52
CA PHE A 160 14.14 11.64 -4.46
C PHE A 160 13.55 10.78 -5.57
N GLU A 161 12.21 10.79 -5.77
CA GLU A 161 11.51 10.00 -6.78
C GLU A 161 11.98 10.36 -8.19
N GLN A 162 12.28 11.63 -8.45
CA GLN A 162 12.79 12.06 -9.75
C GLN A 162 14.11 11.37 -10.10
N GLN A 163 14.97 11.11 -9.13
CA GLN A 163 16.28 10.49 -9.29
C GLN A 163 16.24 8.97 -9.17
N HIS A 164 15.22 8.42 -8.53
CA HIS A 164 15.06 6.98 -8.24
C HIS A 164 13.69 6.50 -8.76
N PRO A 165 13.60 6.11 -10.03
CA PRO A 165 12.34 5.70 -10.63
C PRO A 165 11.70 4.51 -9.90
N ILE A 166 10.38 4.55 -9.74
CA ILE A 166 9.59 3.43 -9.22
C ILE A 166 9.62 2.31 -10.26
N GLN A 167 9.87 1.07 -9.81
CA GLN A 167 10.11 -0.08 -10.68
C GLN A 167 8.86 -0.98 -10.86
N ALA A 168 7.75 -0.66 -10.20
CA ALA A 168 6.50 -1.41 -10.33
C ALA A 168 5.90 -1.23 -11.74
N GLN A 169 5.22 -2.27 -12.23
CA GLN A 169 4.60 -2.28 -13.56
C GLN A 169 3.33 -1.44 -13.59
N CYS A 170 2.54 -1.48 -12.51
CA CYS A 170 1.34 -0.67 -12.38
C CYS A 170 1.29 0.07 -11.04
N ILE A 171 0.75 1.30 -11.04
CA ILE A 171 0.70 2.16 -9.87
C ILE A 171 -0.65 2.84 -9.77
N TYR A 172 -1.41 2.51 -8.72
CA TYR A 172 -2.61 3.25 -8.38
C TYR A 172 -2.28 4.37 -7.39
N LEU A 173 -2.75 5.56 -7.71
CA LEU A 173 -2.71 6.73 -6.84
C LEU A 173 -4.13 7.20 -6.58
N SER A 174 -4.43 7.68 -5.38
CA SER A 174 -5.65 8.41 -5.12
C SER A 174 -5.46 9.54 -4.12
N LEU A 175 -6.39 10.50 -4.11
CA LEU A 175 -6.41 11.57 -3.13
C LEU A 175 -7.85 12.03 -2.88
N GLY A 176 -8.15 12.48 -1.68
CA GLY A 176 -9.41 13.17 -1.39
C GLY A 176 -9.38 14.61 -1.89
N ASP A 177 -10.49 15.07 -2.48
CA ASP A 177 -10.62 16.40 -3.10
C ASP A 177 -10.51 17.59 -2.11
N LYS A 178 -10.45 17.29 -0.80
CA LYS A 178 -10.28 18.28 0.28
C LYS A 178 -8.94 18.15 1.00
N GLU A 179 -8.09 17.18 0.68
CA GLU A 179 -6.83 16.96 1.41
C GLU A 179 -5.83 18.09 1.22
N GLU A 180 -5.75 18.67 0.02
CA GLU A 180 -4.89 19.81 -0.27
C GLU A 180 -5.36 21.13 0.38
N ARG A 181 -6.58 21.16 0.98
CA ARG A 181 -7.15 22.35 1.63
C ARG A 181 -6.77 22.49 3.10
N THR A 182 -5.74 21.81 3.55
CA THR A 182 -5.23 21.94 4.93
C THR A 182 -4.51 23.27 5.15
N LYS A 183 -4.49 23.72 6.42
CA LYS A 183 -3.72 24.93 6.82
C LYS A 183 -2.22 24.69 6.92
N ASN A 184 -1.79 23.42 6.98
CA ASN A 184 -0.38 23.05 7.02
C ASN A 184 0.18 23.11 5.60
N ILE A 185 1.07 24.08 5.35
CA ILE A 185 1.62 24.35 4.01
C ILE A 185 2.36 23.15 3.43
N VAL A 186 3.08 22.39 4.24
CA VAL A 186 3.80 21.19 3.78
C VAL A 186 2.81 20.12 3.32
N MET A 187 1.79 19.85 4.13
CA MET A 187 0.76 18.85 3.79
C MET A 187 -0.13 19.30 2.63
N ALA A 188 -0.37 20.63 2.47
CA ALA A 188 -1.16 21.17 1.37
C ALA A 188 -0.55 20.89 0.00
N ALA A 189 0.78 20.72 -0.07
CA ALA A 189 1.48 20.36 -1.32
C ALA A 189 1.09 18.98 -1.86
N VAL A 190 0.35 18.16 -1.11
CA VAL A 190 -0.04 16.79 -1.51
C VAL A 190 -0.75 16.78 -2.87
N GLY A 191 -1.62 17.74 -3.14
CA GLY A 191 -2.37 17.81 -4.40
C GLY A 191 -1.47 18.03 -5.61
N ASP A 192 -0.57 19.02 -5.54
CA ASP A 192 0.37 19.30 -6.64
C ASP A 192 1.41 18.20 -6.79
N ASN A 193 1.89 17.66 -5.68
CA ASN A 193 2.86 16.56 -5.69
C ASN A 193 2.29 15.29 -6.33
N ILE A 194 1.05 14.90 -6.01
CA ILE A 194 0.46 13.67 -6.57
C ILE A 194 0.16 13.83 -8.07
N ARG A 195 -0.27 15.03 -8.51
CA ARG A 195 -0.45 15.33 -9.94
C ARG A 195 0.88 15.25 -10.69
N THR A 196 1.93 15.82 -10.11
CA THR A 196 3.30 15.79 -10.66
C THR A 196 3.83 14.36 -10.74
N LEU A 197 3.66 13.58 -9.67
CA LEU A 197 4.06 12.17 -9.63
C LEU A 197 3.35 11.37 -10.72
N HIS A 198 2.03 11.49 -10.81
CA HIS A 198 1.25 10.81 -11.85
C HIS A 198 1.72 11.17 -13.26
N SER A 199 1.96 12.47 -13.55
CA SER A 199 2.46 12.90 -14.85
C SER A 199 3.83 12.28 -15.18
N ARG A 200 4.76 12.26 -14.22
CA ARG A 200 6.08 11.65 -14.38
C ARG A 200 6.00 10.14 -14.65
N LEU A 201 5.11 9.44 -13.95
CA LEU A 201 4.89 8.01 -14.16
C LEU A 201 4.35 7.73 -15.56
N ALA A 202 3.36 8.49 -16.01
CA ALA A 202 2.80 8.39 -17.36
C ALA A 202 3.84 8.70 -18.46
N GLU A 203 4.66 9.73 -18.28
CA GLU A 203 5.75 10.08 -19.19
C GLU A 203 6.82 8.98 -19.30
N ARG A 204 7.03 8.21 -18.22
CA ARG A 204 7.94 7.05 -18.21
C ARG A 204 7.32 5.79 -18.82
N GLY A 205 6.04 5.83 -19.18
CA GLY A 205 5.30 4.70 -19.73
C GLY A 205 4.86 3.68 -18.66
N THR A 206 4.85 4.06 -17.38
CA THR A 206 4.31 3.24 -16.30
C THR A 206 2.79 3.22 -16.41
N ASP A 207 2.19 2.04 -16.31
CA ASP A 207 0.74 1.93 -16.20
C ASP A 207 0.27 2.53 -14.86
N CYS A 208 -0.42 3.65 -14.91
CA CYS A 208 -0.78 4.36 -13.68
C CYS A 208 -2.11 5.09 -13.80
N THR A 209 -2.78 5.23 -12.66
CA THR A 209 -4.00 6.02 -12.54
C THR A 209 -3.94 6.96 -11.34
N LEU A 210 -4.69 8.07 -11.40
CA LEU A 210 -4.91 8.99 -10.29
C LEU A 210 -6.41 9.21 -10.10
N GLU A 211 -6.96 8.64 -9.04
CA GLU A 211 -8.37 8.79 -8.69
C GLU A 211 -8.60 9.85 -7.62
N TRP A 212 -9.56 10.75 -7.86
CA TRP A 212 -10.01 11.75 -6.90
C TRP A 212 -11.23 11.25 -6.14
N ASN A 213 -11.14 11.20 -4.82
CA ASN A 213 -12.21 10.77 -3.94
C ASN A 213 -12.90 11.98 -3.27
N ASN A 214 -14.20 11.86 -3.02
CA ASN A 214 -14.92 12.92 -2.29
C ASN A 214 -14.52 12.91 -0.81
N GLY A 215 -14.01 14.03 -0.31
CA GLY A 215 -13.76 14.27 1.12
C GLY A 215 -12.30 14.49 1.48
N GLY A 216 -12.05 14.52 2.79
CA GLY A 216 -10.70 14.70 3.36
C GLY A 216 -10.00 13.37 3.61
N HIS A 217 -8.83 13.48 4.25
CA HIS A 217 -7.90 12.36 4.47
C HIS A 217 -8.48 11.17 5.25
N PHE A 218 -9.39 11.40 6.18
CA PHE A 218 -9.91 10.33 7.06
C PHE A 218 -11.23 9.72 6.59
N LYS A 219 -11.68 10.05 5.36
CA LYS A 219 -12.95 9.54 4.85
C LYS A 219 -12.76 8.28 4.02
N ASP A 220 -13.45 7.20 4.40
CA ASP A 220 -13.53 5.94 3.65
C ASP A 220 -12.14 5.35 3.31
N ALA A 221 -11.17 5.41 4.25
CA ALA A 221 -9.79 4.99 4.02
C ALA A 221 -9.71 3.51 3.59
N ASP A 222 -10.45 2.64 4.27
CA ASP A 222 -10.58 1.22 3.96
C ASP A 222 -11.09 0.96 2.53
N LEU A 223 -12.15 1.66 2.12
CA LEU A 223 -12.72 1.49 0.78
C LEU A 223 -11.83 2.07 -0.32
N ARG A 224 -11.08 3.14 -0.03
CA ARG A 224 -10.10 3.71 -0.96
C ARG A 224 -8.92 2.76 -1.17
N THR A 225 -8.42 2.16 -0.09
CA THR A 225 -7.33 1.18 -0.15
C THR A 225 -7.78 -0.10 -0.86
N ALA A 226 -8.98 -0.60 -0.55
CA ALA A 226 -9.57 -1.74 -1.27
C ALA A 226 -9.64 -1.50 -2.78
N ARG A 227 -10.05 -0.30 -3.19
CA ARG A 227 -10.13 0.08 -4.62
C ARG A 227 -8.76 0.11 -5.28
N ALA A 228 -7.75 0.59 -4.54
CA ALA A 228 -6.37 0.61 -5.01
C ALA A 228 -5.83 -0.80 -5.29
N PHE A 229 -6.04 -1.74 -4.38
CA PHE A 229 -5.63 -3.12 -4.57
C PHE A 229 -6.37 -3.80 -5.72
N ARG A 230 -7.69 -3.58 -5.82
CA ARG A 230 -8.49 -4.14 -6.92
C ARG A 230 -7.99 -3.66 -8.27
N TRP A 231 -7.81 -2.35 -8.44
CA TRP A 231 -7.32 -1.78 -9.68
C TRP A 231 -5.96 -2.38 -10.04
N ALA A 232 -5.03 -2.47 -9.08
CA ALA A 232 -3.70 -3.03 -9.31
C ALA A 232 -3.73 -4.51 -9.70
N MET A 233 -4.72 -5.30 -9.26
CA MET A 233 -4.89 -6.69 -9.70
C MET A 233 -5.48 -6.79 -11.11
N GLU A 234 -6.41 -5.89 -11.48
CA GLU A 234 -7.13 -5.93 -12.77
C GLU A 234 -6.28 -5.41 -13.93
N ASP A 235 -5.41 -4.44 -13.67
CA ASP A 235 -4.65 -3.72 -14.72
C ASP A 235 -3.27 -4.34 -15.00
N MET A 236 -2.80 -5.28 -14.17
CA MET A 236 -1.61 -6.06 -14.47
C MET A 236 -1.88 -7.08 -15.59
N ARG A 237 -1.61 -6.70 -16.83
CA ARG A 237 -1.68 -7.55 -18.03
C ARG A 237 -0.39 -8.29 -18.29
#